data_b5b0cf3377138037b00e6f26376f909d
#
_entry.id   b5b0cf3377138037b00e6f26376f909d
#
_cell.length_a   1.000
_cell.length_b   1.000
_cell.length_c   1.000
_cell.angle_alpha   90.00
_cell.angle_beta   90.00
_cell.angle_gamma   90.00
#
_symmetry.space_group_name_H-M   'P 1'
#
loop_
_entity.id
_entity.type
_entity.pdbx_description
1 polymer ?
#
loop_
_entity_poly.entity_id
_entity_poly.type
_entity_poly.pdbx_seq_one_letter_code
_entity_poly.pdbx_strand_id
1 'polypeptide(L)'
;MNRLQINELDFKGQNIYVGIDVHLKSWSVSVLSEHSVLKKFSQNPDAEALHKFLTGSYPGANYHSVYEAGFCGFWIHRRLMKLGINNIVVNPADVPTMSSAG
;
A
#
# COMPACT_ATOMS: atom_id res chain seq x y z
N MET A 1 26.60 9.00 -15.17
CA MET A 1 26.47 8.56 -14.68
C MET A 1 25.68 8.76 -13.74
N ASN A 2 25.51 9.24 -13.32
CA ASN A 2 24.86 9.61 -12.30
C ASN A 2 23.47 9.94 -12.52
N ARG A 3 22.97 10.04 -13.71
CA ARG A 3 21.60 10.29 -13.99
C ARG A 3 20.70 9.25 -13.42
N LEU A 4 21.12 7.99 -13.44
CA LEU A 4 20.31 6.93 -12.88
C LEU A 4 20.13 7.10 -11.41
N GLN A 5 21.18 7.50 -10.74
CA GLN A 5 21.07 7.70 -9.32
C GLN A 5 20.13 8.80 -8.99
N ILE A 6 20.15 9.86 -9.75
CA ILE A 6 19.26 10.97 -9.51
C ILE A 6 17.83 10.51 -9.68
N ASN A 7 17.56 9.75 -10.71
CA ASN A 7 16.22 9.27 -10.95
C ASN A 7 15.74 8.35 -9.85
N GLU A 8 16.63 7.51 -9.37
CA GLU A 8 16.26 6.59 -8.32
C GLU A 8 15.90 7.28 -7.04
N LEU A 9 16.45 8.45 -6.83
CA LEU A 9 16.19 9.16 -5.60
C LEU A 9 15.00 10.09 -5.70
N ASP A 10 14.33 10.10 -6.84
CA ASP A 10 13.40 11.14 -7.11
C ASP A 10 11.96 10.77 -6.84
N PHE A 11 11.70 10.05 -5.75
CA PHE A 11 10.34 9.89 -5.28
C PHE A 11 10.07 10.71 -4.03
N LYS A 12 11.04 11.51 -3.65
CA LYS A 12 10.91 12.33 -2.47
C LYS A 12 9.74 13.30 -2.63
N GLY A 13 8.85 13.29 -1.66
CA GLY A 13 7.69 14.16 -1.69
C GLY A 13 6.53 13.63 -2.51
N GLN A 14 6.73 12.54 -3.24
CA GLN A 14 5.63 11.96 -4.00
C GLN A 14 4.81 11.02 -3.14
N ASN A 15 3.53 10.92 -3.46
CA ASN A 15 2.65 10.02 -2.73
C ASN A 15 2.48 8.73 -3.52
N ILE A 16 2.70 7.63 -2.83
CA ILE A 16 2.49 6.30 -3.39
C ILE A 16 1.36 5.65 -2.61
N TYR A 17 0.35 5.18 -3.32
CA TYR A 17 -0.85 4.62 -2.72
C TYR A 17 -0.88 3.12 -2.94
N VAL A 18 -1.24 2.40 -1.91
CA VAL A 18 -1.18 0.94 -1.93
C VAL A 18 -2.52 0.39 -1.46
N GLY A 19 -3.18 -0.34 -2.33
CA GLY A 19 -4.38 -1.07 -1.95
C GLY A 19 -4.00 -2.51 -1.66
N ILE A 20 -4.44 -3.04 -0.53
CA ILE A 20 -4.10 -4.40 -0.13
C ILE A 20 -5.38 -5.20 0.02
N ASP A 21 -5.51 -6.24 -0.78
CA ASP A 21 -6.59 -7.19 -0.64
C ASP A 21 -6.05 -8.34 0.19
N VAL A 22 -6.44 -8.38 1.45
CA VAL A 22 -5.86 -9.27 2.43
C VAL A 22 -6.59 -10.60 2.41
N HIS A 23 -5.85 -11.66 2.13
CA HIS A 23 -6.36 -13.02 2.20
C HIS A 23 -5.51 -13.80 3.20
N LEU A 24 -6.01 -14.94 3.61
CA LEU A 24 -5.36 -15.71 4.64
C LEU A 24 -3.94 -16.10 4.27
N LYS A 25 -3.72 -16.47 3.02
CA LYS A 25 -2.42 -17.00 2.61
C LYS A 25 -1.64 -16.07 1.69
N SER A 26 -2.25 -15.00 1.24
CA SER A 26 -1.55 -14.09 0.35
C SER A 26 -2.21 -12.72 0.39
N TRP A 27 -1.45 -11.71 0.04
CA TRP A 27 -1.97 -10.37 -0.14
C TRP A 27 -1.86 -10.00 -1.61
N SER A 28 -2.95 -9.49 -2.16
CA SER A 28 -2.93 -8.91 -3.50
C SER A 28 -2.72 -7.43 -3.35
N VAL A 29 -1.68 -6.91 -3.99
CA VAL A 29 -1.24 -5.54 -3.77
C VAL A 29 -1.34 -4.77 -5.06
N SER A 30 -1.91 -3.57 -4.99
CA SER A 30 -1.95 -2.64 -6.11
C SER A 30 -1.24 -1.37 -5.68
N VAL A 31 -0.28 -0.94 -6.47
CA VAL A 31 0.51 0.25 -6.16
C VAL A 31 0.20 1.31 -7.21
N LEU A 32 -0.15 2.49 -6.74
CA LEU A 32 -0.56 3.58 -7.61
C LEU A 32 0.19 4.86 -7.27
N SER A 33 0.44 5.65 -8.30
CA SER A 33 0.84 7.04 -8.11
C SER A 33 -0.42 7.88 -8.21
N GLU A 34 -0.25 9.19 -8.17
CA GLU A 34 -1.40 10.08 -8.32
C GLU A 34 -1.95 10.07 -9.74
N HIS A 35 -1.22 9.48 -10.66
CA HIS A 35 -1.60 9.54 -12.07
C HIS A 35 -1.88 8.20 -12.70
N SER A 36 -1.38 7.12 -12.15
CA SER A 36 -1.53 5.83 -12.82
C SER A 36 -1.26 4.67 -11.90
N VAL A 37 -1.65 3.49 -12.34
CA VAL A 37 -1.32 2.26 -11.67
C VAL A 37 0.12 1.91 -12.01
N LEU A 38 0.94 1.71 -10.99
CA LEU A 38 2.35 1.41 -11.20
C LEU A 38 2.63 -0.08 -11.24
N LYS A 39 1.98 -0.84 -10.38
CA LYS A 39 2.24 -2.27 -10.32
C LYS A 39 1.14 -2.99 -9.57
N LYS A 40 0.89 -4.24 -9.97
CA LYS A 40 0.01 -5.13 -9.23
C LYS A 40 0.72 -6.44 -9.06
N PHE A 41 0.65 -7.00 -7.87
CA PHE A 41 1.34 -8.27 -7.60
C PHE A 41 0.74 -8.92 -6.37
N SER A 42 1.12 -10.16 -6.13
CA SER A 42 0.74 -10.89 -4.92
C SER A 42 1.99 -11.18 -4.11
N GLN A 43 1.84 -11.23 -2.82
CA GLN A 43 2.94 -11.55 -1.91
C GLN A 43 2.42 -12.32 -0.71
N ASN A 44 3.33 -12.86 0.07
CA ASN A 44 2.95 -13.48 1.33
C ASN A 44 2.45 -12.42 2.29
N PRO A 45 1.63 -12.80 3.27
CA PRO A 45 1.11 -11.85 4.26
C PRO A 45 2.21 -11.34 5.18
N ASP A 46 2.91 -10.34 4.75
CA ASP A 46 4.10 -9.86 5.43
C ASP A 46 4.25 -8.36 5.21
N ALA A 47 3.99 -7.59 6.25
CA ALA A 47 4.06 -6.12 6.15
C ALA A 47 5.49 -5.66 5.90
N GLU A 48 6.46 -6.35 6.50
CA GLU A 48 7.86 -5.99 6.29
C GLU A 48 8.28 -6.16 4.84
N ALA A 49 7.81 -7.23 4.20
CA ALA A 49 8.12 -7.46 2.80
C ALA A 49 7.55 -6.34 1.93
N LEU A 50 6.33 -5.92 2.23
CA LEU A 50 5.71 -4.82 1.50
C LEU A 50 6.50 -3.53 1.70
N HIS A 51 6.88 -3.24 2.93
CA HIS A 51 7.67 -2.04 3.23
C HIS A 51 8.99 -2.06 2.46
N LYS A 52 9.65 -3.20 2.45
CA LYS A 52 10.91 -3.32 1.75
C LYS A 52 10.75 -3.10 0.26
N PHE A 53 9.68 -3.64 -0.30
CA PHE A 53 9.40 -3.41 -1.71
C PHE A 53 9.18 -1.92 -1.99
N LEU A 54 8.38 -1.26 -1.16
CA LEU A 54 8.06 0.14 -1.39
C LEU A 54 9.29 1.04 -1.26
N THR A 55 10.09 0.82 -0.23
CA THR A 55 11.27 1.65 -0.03
C THR A 55 12.33 1.39 -1.08
N GLY A 56 12.40 0.16 -1.60
CA GLY A 56 13.35 -0.17 -2.64
C GLY A 56 12.94 0.33 -4.01
N SER A 57 11.65 0.30 -4.29
CA SER A 57 11.15 0.69 -5.62
C SER A 57 10.81 2.17 -5.71
N TYR A 58 10.38 2.78 -4.60
CA TYR A 58 9.96 4.18 -4.60
C TYR A 58 10.60 4.90 -3.43
N PRO A 59 11.92 4.98 -3.41
CA PRO A 59 12.63 5.55 -2.25
C PRO A 59 12.27 7.01 -2.02
N GLY A 60 12.06 7.35 -0.77
CA GLY A 60 11.79 8.72 -0.38
C GLY A 60 10.35 9.16 -0.49
N ALA A 61 9.49 8.31 -1.02
CA ALA A 61 8.09 8.67 -1.20
C ALA A 61 7.33 8.62 0.12
N ASN A 62 6.14 9.19 0.11
CA ASN A 62 5.20 9.06 1.21
C ASN A 62 4.28 7.89 0.88
N TYR A 63 4.27 6.88 1.74
CA TYR A 63 3.51 5.66 1.47
C TYR A 63 2.19 5.67 2.21
N HIS A 64 1.11 5.42 1.48
CA HIS A 64 -0.23 5.40 2.03
C HIS A 64 -0.86 4.07 1.62
N SER A 65 -1.47 3.38 2.57
CA SER A 65 -2.09 2.10 2.25
C SER A 65 -3.48 2.02 2.81
N VAL A 66 -4.27 1.09 2.28
CA VAL A 66 -5.62 0.84 2.74
C VAL A 66 -5.94 -0.63 2.57
N TYR A 67 -6.67 -1.20 3.52
CA TYR A 67 -7.21 -2.54 3.38
C TYR A 67 -8.52 -2.65 4.16
N GLU A 68 -9.33 -3.66 3.81
CA GLU A 68 -10.56 -3.93 4.55
C GLU A 68 -10.25 -4.86 5.69
N ALA A 69 -10.77 -4.52 6.87
CA ALA A 69 -10.44 -5.28 8.07
C ALA A 69 -10.88 -6.74 7.96
N GLY A 70 -12.12 -6.97 7.59
CA GLY A 70 -12.60 -8.34 7.47
C GLY A 70 -12.22 -9.19 8.66
N PHE A 71 -11.71 -10.37 8.39
CA PHE A 71 -11.33 -11.32 9.43
C PHE A 71 -9.99 -11.01 10.08
N CYS A 72 -9.20 -10.14 9.49
CA CYS A 72 -7.82 -9.95 9.94
C CYS A 72 -7.66 -8.89 11.02
N GLY A 73 -8.70 -8.08 11.28
CA GLY A 73 -8.60 -7.09 12.36
C GLY A 73 -7.58 -6.01 12.09
N PHE A 74 -7.02 -5.48 13.17
CA PHE A 74 -6.16 -4.31 13.08
C PHE A 74 -4.67 -4.58 13.27
N TRP A 75 -4.26 -5.83 13.40
CA TRP A 75 -2.85 -6.08 13.65
C TRP A 75 -1.98 -5.64 12.46
N ILE A 76 -2.53 -5.78 11.25
CA ILE A 76 -1.82 -5.36 10.04
C ILE A 76 -1.67 -3.84 10.05
N HIS A 77 -2.72 -3.15 10.44
CA HIS A 77 -2.69 -1.69 10.52
C HIS A 77 -1.56 -1.23 11.44
N ARG A 78 -1.52 -1.80 12.64
CA ARG A 78 -0.49 -1.41 13.59
C ARG A 78 0.90 -1.66 13.04
N ARG A 79 1.07 -2.78 12.35
CA ARG A 79 2.36 -3.13 11.80
C ARG A 79 2.78 -2.16 10.71
N LEU A 80 1.87 -1.86 9.79
CA LEU A 80 2.16 -0.94 8.70
C LEU A 80 2.49 0.46 9.22
N MET A 81 1.72 0.93 10.20
CA MET A 81 2.00 2.24 10.78
C MET A 81 3.36 2.27 11.45
N LYS A 82 3.72 1.20 12.12
CA LYS A 82 5.01 1.14 12.78
C LYS A 82 6.16 1.18 11.78
N LEU A 83 5.95 0.67 10.59
CA LEU A 83 6.94 0.70 9.53
C LEU A 83 6.99 2.04 8.78
N GLY A 84 6.12 2.97 9.13
CA GLY A 84 6.12 4.26 8.47
C GLY A 84 5.19 4.36 7.28
N ILE A 85 4.32 3.38 7.10
CA ILE A 85 3.31 3.43 6.04
C ILE A 85 2.03 3.97 6.67
N ASN A 86 1.50 5.04 6.10
CA ASN A 86 0.31 5.68 6.61
C ASN A 86 -0.90 4.86 6.17
N ASN A 87 -1.39 4.01 7.03
CA ASN A 87 -2.40 3.03 6.67
C ASN A 87 -3.79 3.39 7.19
N ILE A 88 -4.79 3.09 6.38
CA ILE A 88 -6.20 3.25 6.73
C ILE A 88 -6.86 1.88 6.65
N VAL A 89 -7.67 1.57 7.65
CA VAL A 89 -8.44 0.35 7.66
C VAL A 89 -9.88 0.71 7.36
N VAL A 90 -10.47 0.02 6.41
CA VAL A 90 -11.86 0.24 6.05
C VAL A 90 -12.67 -0.93 6.56
N ASN A 91 -13.79 -0.63 7.18
CA ASN A 91 -14.69 -1.68 7.60
C ASN A 91 -15.68 -1.89 6.47
N PRO A 92 -15.85 -3.12 5.99
CA PRO A 92 -16.78 -3.36 4.89
C PRO A 92 -18.18 -2.82 5.16
N ALA A 93 -18.61 -2.82 6.41
CA ALA A 93 -19.92 -2.31 6.75
C ALA A 93 -20.04 -0.81 6.59
N ASP A 94 -18.91 -0.12 6.63
CA ASP A 94 -18.88 1.34 6.53
C ASP A 94 -18.60 1.84 5.13
N VAL A 95 -18.23 0.95 4.24
CA VAL A 95 -17.90 1.38 2.88
C VAL A 95 -19.18 1.70 2.14
N PRO A 96 -19.34 2.92 1.67
CA PRO A 96 -20.53 3.23 0.89
C PRO A 96 -20.43 2.45 -0.40
N THR A 97 -21.45 1.71 -0.72
CA THR A 97 -21.44 0.98 -1.97
C THR A 97 -22.27 1.74 -2.95
N MET A 98 -21.67 1.97 -4.09
CA MET A 98 -22.40 2.72 -5.11
C MET A 98 -23.63 1.98 -5.52
N SER A 99 -23.56 0.68 -5.51
CA SER A 99 -24.71 -0.09 -5.90
C SER A 99 -25.84 0.07 -4.91
N SER A 100 -25.55 0.12 -3.64
CA SER A 100 -26.63 0.26 -2.69
C SER A 100 -27.12 1.69 -2.66
N ALA A 101 -26.27 2.60 -3.03
CA ALA A 101 -26.69 3.97 -3.13
C ALA A 101 -27.61 4.13 -4.31
N GLY A 102 -27.39 3.32 -5.27
CA GLY A 102 -28.25 3.38 -6.42
C GLY A 102 -29.56 2.79 -6.12
#